data_c7c7f8cd29f7c95a21c8adb35c1d1ee7
#
_entry.id   c7c7f8cd29f7c95a21c8adb35c1d1ee7
#
_cell.length_a   1.000
_cell.length_b   1.000
_cell.length_c   1.000
_cell.angle_alpha   90.00
_cell.angle_beta   90.00
_cell.angle_gamma   90.00
#
_symmetry.space_group_name_H-M   'P 1'
#
loop_
_entity.id
_entity.type
_entity.pdbx_description
1 polymer ?
#
loop_
_entity_poly.entity_id
_entity_poly.type
_entity_poly.pdbx_seq_one_letter_code
_entity_poly.pdbx_strand_id
1 'polypeptide(L)'
;MNTDPFMQGLFPQLGLTPEKSNSQNNGCGFTMVPNADLGNGYLWTYPVNPYFSVTIYHLTYYKEMHYRYHHPAMLVISLSSPIVAKAVSDKNSEQKEQLLGYYLPDGKHEYTLPASSSIDSVSIAFTPEFYNSRLSSLYDRDFSDLPRIAALMNGTINIPSVISIFKEIADYTPIIATSELFYEAKALELIACLVDWHIQESLSPSVRSICDADREAIHRLIHFLQQHYCESLDVKNIARMCQMSKSKLSELFHSVSGVT
;
A
#
# COMPACT_ATOMS: atom_id res chain seq x y z
N MET A 1 25.17 -11.51 -1.22
CA MET A 1 23.86 -11.18 -1.81
C MET A 1 23.35 -9.96 -1.09
N ASN A 2 23.24 -8.82 -1.78
CA ASN A 2 22.54 -7.66 -1.21
C ASN A 2 21.06 -8.02 -1.21
N THR A 3 20.53 -8.33 -0.07
CA THR A 3 19.10 -8.65 0.12
C THR A 3 18.42 -7.35 0.53
N ASP A 4 17.22 -7.11 -0.01
CA ASP A 4 16.40 -5.97 0.35
C ASP A 4 16.17 -5.96 1.87
N PRO A 5 16.65 -4.96 2.62
CA PRO A 5 16.54 -4.92 4.07
C PRO A 5 15.08 -4.89 4.56
N PHE A 6 14.15 -4.44 3.71
CA PHE A 6 12.72 -4.39 4.03
C PHE A 6 12.03 -5.76 3.94
N MET A 7 12.60 -6.71 3.19
CA MET A 7 11.92 -7.94 2.78
C MET A 7 12.61 -9.23 3.22
N GLN A 8 13.80 -9.15 3.84
CA GLN A 8 14.64 -10.33 4.16
C GLN A 8 13.92 -11.44 4.94
N GLY A 9 13.08 -11.10 5.91
CA GLY A 9 12.36 -12.08 6.72
C GLY A 9 11.09 -12.61 6.06
N LEU A 10 10.59 -11.94 5.04
CA LEU A 10 9.30 -12.22 4.41
C LEU A 10 9.38 -13.31 3.35
N PHE A 11 10.39 -13.28 2.48
CA PHE A 11 10.47 -14.18 1.32
C PHE A 11 10.35 -15.67 1.67
N PRO A 12 11.10 -16.21 2.66
CA PRO A 12 10.99 -17.62 3.00
C PRO A 12 9.61 -18.01 3.53
N GLN A 13 8.94 -17.10 4.24
CA GLN A 13 7.63 -17.37 4.83
C GLN A 13 6.50 -17.34 3.80
N LEU A 14 6.67 -16.56 2.74
CA LEU A 14 5.80 -16.58 1.57
C LEU A 14 6.11 -17.74 0.61
N GLY A 15 7.06 -18.61 0.94
CA GLY A 15 7.50 -19.69 0.07
C GLY A 15 8.14 -19.20 -1.22
N LEU A 16 8.73 -18.00 -1.18
CA LEU A 16 9.38 -17.37 -2.34
C LEU A 16 10.84 -17.79 -2.41
N THR A 17 11.28 -18.14 -3.61
CA THR A 17 12.68 -18.47 -3.92
C THR A 17 13.19 -17.58 -5.06
N PRO A 18 14.50 -17.25 -5.10
CA PRO A 18 15.06 -16.48 -6.19
C PRO A 18 14.82 -17.15 -7.55
N GLU A 19 14.38 -16.38 -8.53
CA GLU A 19 14.29 -16.86 -9.90
C GLU A 19 15.69 -17.16 -10.45
N LYS A 20 15.86 -18.34 -11.07
CA LYS A 20 17.15 -18.79 -11.55
C LYS A 20 17.67 -18.03 -12.79
N SER A 21 16.77 -17.41 -13.56
CA SER A 21 17.12 -16.59 -14.72
C SER A 21 16.73 -15.13 -14.50
N ASN A 22 17.69 -14.31 -14.12
CA ASN A 22 17.50 -12.86 -13.88
C ASN A 22 17.44 -12.06 -15.20
N SER A 23 16.77 -12.60 -16.23
CA SER A 23 16.81 -12.03 -17.59
C SER A 23 15.76 -10.92 -17.83
N GLN A 24 14.74 -10.83 -17.02
CA GLN A 24 13.62 -9.92 -17.29
C GLN A 24 13.91 -8.44 -16.97
N ASN A 25 14.79 -8.15 -16.00
CA ASN A 25 15.03 -6.78 -15.53
C ASN A 25 16.51 -6.34 -15.70
N ASN A 26 17.20 -6.81 -16.72
CA ASN A 26 18.58 -6.42 -17.05
C ASN A 26 19.55 -6.49 -15.85
N GLY A 27 19.32 -7.40 -14.90
CA GLY A 27 20.11 -7.54 -13.69
C GLY A 27 19.82 -6.51 -12.59
N CYS A 28 18.80 -5.68 -12.75
CA CYS A 28 18.36 -4.76 -11.71
C CYS A 28 17.36 -5.44 -10.76
N GLY A 29 17.56 -5.28 -9.44
CA GLY A 29 16.68 -5.83 -8.43
C GLY A 29 16.75 -7.36 -8.29
N PHE A 30 15.75 -7.91 -7.61
CA PHE A 30 15.63 -9.33 -7.30
C PHE A 30 14.24 -9.81 -7.70
N THR A 31 14.18 -10.83 -8.53
CA THR A 31 12.92 -11.52 -8.84
C THR A 31 12.81 -12.77 -7.97
N MET A 32 11.67 -12.89 -7.29
CA MET A 32 11.32 -14.00 -6.44
C MET A 32 10.08 -14.68 -6.99
N VAL A 33 10.05 -16.01 -7.01
CA VAL A 33 8.93 -16.80 -7.50
C VAL A 33 8.43 -17.75 -6.40
N PRO A 34 7.11 -17.99 -6.29
CA PRO A 34 6.60 -18.94 -5.32
C PRO A 34 6.95 -20.38 -5.70
N ASN A 35 7.05 -21.25 -4.71
CA ASN A 35 7.10 -22.69 -4.96
C ASN A 35 5.85 -23.10 -5.75
N ALA A 36 6.00 -23.95 -6.76
CA ALA A 36 4.95 -24.30 -7.70
C ALA A 36 3.69 -24.94 -7.07
N ASP A 37 3.82 -25.54 -5.90
CA ASP A 37 2.71 -26.12 -5.13
C ASP A 37 1.94 -25.10 -4.29
N LEU A 38 2.51 -23.90 -4.07
CA LEU A 38 1.94 -22.81 -3.29
C LEU A 38 1.26 -21.76 -4.16
N GLY A 39 1.81 -21.49 -5.35
CA GLY A 39 1.30 -20.41 -6.17
C GLY A 39 2.00 -20.26 -7.51
N ASN A 40 1.69 -19.19 -8.21
CA ASN A 40 2.36 -18.75 -9.43
C ASN A 40 2.57 -17.25 -9.47
N GLY A 41 3.34 -16.78 -10.45
CA GLY A 41 3.65 -15.37 -10.62
C GLY A 41 5.03 -15.01 -10.08
N TYR A 42 5.23 -13.75 -9.75
CA TYR A 42 6.52 -13.25 -9.25
C TYR A 42 6.33 -12.06 -8.33
N LEU A 43 7.35 -11.83 -7.52
CA LEU A 43 7.62 -10.59 -6.80
C LEU A 43 8.96 -10.07 -7.31
N TRP A 44 8.97 -8.84 -7.79
CA TRP A 44 10.22 -8.14 -8.08
C TRP A 44 10.41 -7.01 -7.07
N THR A 45 11.64 -6.87 -6.53
CA THR A 45 11.97 -5.77 -5.62
C THR A 45 13.32 -5.18 -5.98
N TYR A 46 13.43 -3.86 -5.85
CA TYR A 46 14.65 -3.09 -6.07
C TYR A 46 14.89 -2.14 -4.89
N PRO A 47 15.85 -2.45 -4.01
CA PRO A 47 16.33 -1.50 -3.01
C PRO A 47 17.08 -0.39 -3.72
N VAL A 48 16.41 0.75 -3.91
CA VAL A 48 16.97 1.88 -4.67
C VAL A 48 18.17 2.47 -3.94
N ASN A 49 18.00 2.68 -2.64
CA ASN A 49 19.05 3.16 -1.72
C ASN A 49 18.69 2.73 -0.28
N PRO A 50 19.46 3.09 0.77
CA PRO A 50 19.14 2.70 2.14
C PRO A 50 17.81 3.23 2.69
N TYR A 51 17.17 4.17 2.00
CA TYR A 51 16.00 4.87 2.50
C TYR A 51 14.69 4.39 1.91
N PHE A 52 14.69 3.77 0.75
CA PHE A 52 13.47 3.25 0.14
C PHE A 52 13.72 2.13 -0.89
N SER A 53 12.69 1.31 -1.07
CA SER A 53 12.65 0.27 -2.10
C SER A 53 11.37 0.34 -2.92
N VAL A 54 11.44 -0.18 -4.14
CA VAL A 54 10.30 -0.37 -5.05
C VAL A 54 10.02 -1.85 -5.15
N THR A 55 8.74 -2.24 -5.04
CA THR A 55 8.34 -3.64 -5.15
C THR A 55 7.13 -3.78 -6.06
N ILE A 56 7.18 -4.75 -6.96
CA ILE A 56 6.09 -5.13 -7.86
C ILE A 56 5.67 -6.56 -7.53
N TYR A 57 4.37 -6.75 -7.30
CA TYR A 57 3.76 -8.04 -6.99
C TYR A 57 2.83 -8.44 -8.13
N HIS A 58 3.04 -9.63 -8.67
CA HIS A 58 2.13 -10.36 -9.54
C HIS A 58 2.06 -11.80 -9.04
N LEU A 59 1.39 -12.02 -7.91
CA LEU A 59 1.38 -13.29 -7.21
C LEU A 59 -0.04 -13.83 -7.10
N THR A 60 -0.19 -15.15 -7.27
CA THR A 60 -1.44 -15.86 -6.96
C THR A 60 -1.08 -17.06 -6.10
N TYR A 61 -1.68 -17.14 -4.89
CA TYR A 61 -1.53 -18.26 -3.99
C TYR A 61 -2.72 -19.22 -4.10
N TYR A 62 -2.46 -20.52 -4.20
CA TYR A 62 -3.48 -21.56 -4.33
C TYR A 62 -4.03 -21.99 -2.96
N LYS A 63 -3.22 -21.85 -1.91
CA LYS A 63 -3.52 -22.25 -0.53
C LYS A 63 -3.53 -21.03 0.37
N GLU A 64 -4.21 -21.17 1.50
CA GLU A 64 -4.11 -20.18 2.57
C GLU A 64 -2.68 -20.12 3.08
N MET A 65 -2.18 -18.88 3.27
CA MET A 65 -0.83 -18.63 3.76
C MET A 65 -0.91 -17.84 5.07
N HIS A 66 -0.31 -18.38 6.11
CA HIS A 66 -0.08 -17.67 7.37
C HIS A 66 1.40 -17.35 7.48
N TYR A 67 1.73 -16.08 7.68
CA TYR A 67 3.12 -15.68 7.83
C TYR A 67 3.29 -14.62 8.91
N ARG A 68 4.43 -14.69 9.58
CA ARG A 68 4.81 -13.75 10.62
C ARG A 68 6.24 -13.34 10.37
N TYR A 69 6.50 -12.07 10.24
CA TYR A 69 7.86 -11.59 10.11
C TYR A 69 8.07 -10.26 10.85
N HIS A 70 9.33 -9.98 11.14
CA HIS A 70 9.77 -8.71 11.71
C HIS A 70 10.18 -7.80 10.56
N HIS A 71 9.54 -6.65 10.48
CA HIS A 71 9.96 -5.60 9.54
C HIS A 71 10.36 -4.33 10.28
N PRO A 72 11.29 -3.54 9.75
CA PRO A 72 11.60 -2.23 10.28
C PRO A 72 10.41 -1.29 10.12
N ALA A 73 10.40 -0.18 10.86
CA ALA A 73 9.41 0.87 10.63
C ALA A 73 9.47 1.35 9.18
N MET A 74 8.33 1.42 8.50
CA MET A 74 8.25 1.87 7.12
C MET A 74 6.91 2.52 6.79
N LEU A 75 6.94 3.51 5.90
CA LEU A 75 5.78 4.03 5.22
C LEU A 75 5.66 3.36 3.86
N VAL A 76 4.53 2.70 3.59
CA VAL A 76 4.27 2.07 2.30
C VAL A 76 3.19 2.83 1.57
N ILE A 77 3.44 3.14 0.31
CA ILE A 77 2.45 3.73 -0.60
C ILE A 77 2.39 2.83 -1.83
N SER A 78 1.18 2.46 -2.23
CA SER A 78 0.99 1.49 -3.31
C SER A 78 -0.25 1.78 -4.16
N LEU A 79 -0.17 1.36 -5.41
CA LEU A 79 -1.32 1.12 -6.27
C LEU A 79 -1.56 -0.39 -6.31
N SER A 80 -2.71 -0.83 -5.83
CA SER A 80 -3.00 -2.27 -5.65
C SER A 80 -4.38 -2.61 -6.18
N SER A 81 -4.51 -3.77 -6.79
CA SER A 81 -5.81 -4.41 -6.97
C SER A 81 -6.29 -4.99 -5.62
N PRO A 82 -7.59 -4.97 -5.32
CA PRO A 82 -8.11 -5.60 -4.11
C PRO A 82 -7.69 -7.06 -4.03
N ILE A 83 -7.23 -7.50 -2.85
CA ILE A 83 -6.95 -8.91 -2.60
C ILE A 83 -8.28 -9.64 -2.50
N VAL A 84 -8.69 -10.33 -3.55
CA VAL A 84 -9.96 -11.06 -3.60
C VAL A 84 -9.66 -12.54 -3.79
N ALA A 85 -10.19 -13.38 -2.89
CA ALA A 85 -10.26 -14.81 -3.15
C ALA A 85 -11.19 -15.04 -4.36
N LYS A 86 -10.71 -15.70 -5.40
CA LYS A 86 -11.43 -15.93 -6.69
C LYS A 86 -12.84 -16.52 -6.53
N ALA A 87 -13.17 -17.10 -5.38
CA ALA A 87 -14.48 -17.69 -5.10
C ALA A 87 -15.59 -16.65 -4.85
N VAL A 88 -15.27 -15.37 -4.61
CA VAL A 88 -16.21 -14.30 -4.23
C VAL A 88 -16.39 -13.26 -5.35
N SER A 89 -15.55 -13.31 -6.40
CA SER A 89 -15.68 -12.34 -7.48
C SER A 89 -16.84 -12.71 -8.41
N ASP A 90 -17.94 -11.97 -8.34
CA ASP A 90 -18.88 -11.84 -9.46
C ASP A 90 -18.07 -11.48 -10.71
N LYS A 91 -18.22 -12.29 -11.77
CA LYS A 91 -17.46 -12.19 -13.03
C LYS A 91 -17.57 -10.83 -13.75
N ASN A 92 -18.30 -9.86 -13.21
CA ASN A 92 -18.57 -8.54 -13.80
C ASN A 92 -18.12 -7.36 -12.94
N SER A 93 -17.50 -7.55 -11.78
CA SER A 93 -16.92 -6.41 -11.06
C SER A 93 -15.52 -6.13 -11.61
N GLU A 94 -15.37 -5.06 -12.37
CA GLU A 94 -14.06 -4.48 -12.68
C GLU A 94 -13.37 -4.19 -11.34
N GLN A 95 -12.34 -4.95 -11.02
CA GLN A 95 -11.51 -4.73 -9.84
C GLN A 95 -10.76 -3.42 -10.05
N LYS A 96 -11.30 -2.34 -9.49
CA LYS A 96 -10.69 -1.03 -9.61
C LYS A 96 -9.43 -0.97 -8.74
N GLU A 97 -8.31 -0.61 -9.34
CA GLU A 97 -7.07 -0.33 -8.63
C GLU A 97 -7.30 0.73 -7.54
N GLN A 98 -6.65 0.57 -6.40
CA GLN A 98 -6.79 1.42 -5.22
C GLN A 98 -5.43 1.95 -4.80
N LEU A 99 -5.38 3.25 -4.49
CA LEU A 99 -4.25 3.85 -3.81
C LEU A 99 -4.33 3.53 -2.32
N LEU A 100 -3.28 2.94 -1.77
CA LEU A 100 -3.15 2.61 -0.36
C LEU A 100 -1.92 3.31 0.22
N GLY A 101 -2.07 3.88 1.40
CA GLY A 101 -0.96 4.44 2.16
C GLY A 101 -1.07 4.02 3.62
N TYR A 102 -0.03 3.39 4.16
CA TYR A 102 -0.03 2.95 5.55
C TYR A 102 1.37 2.95 6.15
N TYR A 103 1.42 3.23 7.44
CA TYR A 103 2.64 3.14 8.23
C TYR A 103 2.66 1.82 8.99
N LEU A 104 3.75 1.09 8.84
CA LEU A 104 4.04 -0.12 9.59
C LEU A 104 5.08 0.21 10.66
N PRO A 105 4.75 0.12 11.95
CA PRO A 105 5.73 0.30 13.02
C PRO A 105 6.74 -0.84 13.02
N ASP A 106 7.95 -0.57 13.55
CA ASP A 106 8.94 -1.63 13.79
C ASP A 106 8.34 -2.73 14.67
N GLY A 107 8.50 -3.98 14.25
CA GLY A 107 7.99 -5.09 15.03
C GLY A 107 7.64 -6.36 14.26
N LYS A 108 7.08 -7.32 14.99
CA LYS A 108 6.57 -8.58 14.44
C LYS A 108 5.10 -8.41 14.07
N HIS A 109 4.79 -8.74 12.83
CA HIS A 109 3.43 -8.68 12.29
C HIS A 109 3.01 -10.05 11.77
N GLU A 110 1.73 -10.34 11.94
CA GLU A 110 1.11 -11.58 11.46
C GLU A 110 0.11 -11.25 10.36
N TYR A 111 0.13 -12.04 9.31
CA TYR A 111 -0.75 -11.87 8.16
C TYR A 111 -1.33 -13.21 7.73
N THR A 112 -2.54 -13.15 7.21
CA THR A 112 -3.20 -14.29 6.57
C THR A 112 -3.64 -13.90 5.17
N LEU A 113 -3.18 -14.66 4.18
CA LEU A 113 -3.69 -14.59 2.81
C LEU A 113 -4.63 -15.77 2.60
N PRO A 114 -5.91 -15.54 2.30
CA PRO A 114 -6.85 -16.61 1.99
C PRO A 114 -6.40 -17.45 0.80
N ALA A 115 -6.87 -18.68 0.71
CA ALA A 115 -6.65 -19.52 -0.46
C ALA A 115 -7.21 -18.84 -1.73
N SER A 116 -6.55 -19.04 -2.86
CA SER A 116 -6.87 -18.44 -4.15
C SER A 116 -6.76 -16.91 -4.20
N SER A 117 -5.98 -16.32 -3.28
CA SER A 117 -5.69 -14.88 -3.27
C SER A 117 -4.73 -14.51 -4.41
N SER A 118 -5.04 -13.39 -5.09
CA SER A 118 -4.12 -12.74 -6.01
C SER A 118 -3.68 -11.39 -5.44
N ILE A 119 -2.39 -11.12 -5.54
CA ILE A 119 -1.77 -9.85 -5.17
C ILE A 119 -1.20 -9.24 -6.45
N ASP A 120 -1.78 -8.13 -6.86
CA ASP A 120 -1.30 -7.34 -7.99
C ASP A 120 -1.11 -5.91 -7.50
N SER A 121 0.15 -5.49 -7.36
CA SER A 121 0.48 -4.24 -6.68
C SER A 121 1.83 -3.71 -7.10
N VAL A 122 1.93 -2.39 -7.20
CA VAL A 122 3.20 -1.65 -7.27
C VAL A 122 3.30 -0.78 -6.04
N SER A 123 4.42 -0.86 -5.33
CA SER A 123 4.60 -0.15 -4.06
C SER A 123 5.98 0.48 -3.92
N ILE A 124 6.03 1.55 -3.14
CA ILE A 124 7.28 2.15 -2.64
C ILE A 124 7.21 2.11 -1.11
N ALA A 125 8.24 1.55 -0.49
CA ALA A 125 8.41 1.51 0.96
C ALA A 125 9.53 2.46 1.38
N PHE A 126 9.22 3.44 2.25
CA PHE A 126 10.15 4.46 2.74
C PHE A 126 10.49 4.21 4.21
N THR A 127 11.77 4.39 4.58
CA THR A 127 12.14 4.45 6.00
C THR A 127 11.71 5.78 6.62
N PRO A 128 11.47 5.84 7.93
CA PRO A 128 11.25 7.10 8.64
C PRO A 128 12.38 8.12 8.47
N GLU A 129 13.62 7.64 8.35
CA GLU A 129 14.79 8.49 8.14
C GLU A 129 14.71 9.26 6.81
N PHE A 130 14.11 8.66 5.77
CA PHE A 130 13.95 9.33 4.49
C PHE A 130 13.17 10.64 4.60
N TYR A 131 11.98 10.60 5.18
CA TYR A 131 11.11 11.79 5.23
C TYR A 131 11.38 12.67 6.44
N ASN A 132 11.80 12.12 7.60
CA ASN A 132 12.07 12.93 8.80
C ASN A 132 13.44 13.64 8.76
N SER A 133 14.42 13.07 8.09
CA SER A 133 15.79 13.60 8.09
C SER A 133 16.25 14.02 6.70
N ARG A 134 16.28 13.11 5.74
CA ARG A 134 16.84 13.39 4.40
C ARG A 134 16.05 14.44 3.63
N LEU A 135 14.73 14.26 3.48
CA LEU A 135 13.90 15.24 2.78
C LEU A 135 13.83 16.56 3.52
N SER A 136 13.65 16.53 4.85
CA SER A 136 13.57 17.74 5.67
C SER A 136 14.83 18.56 5.56
N SER A 137 16.00 17.92 5.54
CA SER A 137 17.29 18.61 5.37
C SER A 137 17.50 19.14 3.94
N LEU A 138 17.06 18.41 2.91
CA LEU A 138 17.23 18.84 1.52
C LEU A 138 16.37 20.04 1.14
N TYR A 139 15.17 20.13 1.70
CA TYR A 139 14.17 21.13 1.29
C TYR A 139 13.85 22.16 2.37
N ASP A 140 14.56 22.13 3.51
CA ASP A 140 14.32 23.01 4.66
C ASP A 140 12.83 23.05 5.07
N ARG A 141 12.21 21.88 5.11
CA ARG A 141 10.78 21.70 5.36
C ARG A 141 10.52 20.42 6.15
N ASP A 142 9.51 20.46 7.04
CA ASP A 142 9.07 19.28 7.79
C ASP A 142 8.19 18.36 6.92
N PHE A 143 8.55 17.07 6.84
CA PHE A 143 7.80 16.02 6.19
C PHE A 143 7.32 14.92 7.16
N SER A 144 7.38 15.16 8.47
CA SER A 144 6.99 14.18 9.49
C SER A 144 5.52 13.77 9.41
N ASP A 145 4.66 14.60 8.80
CA ASP A 145 3.23 14.32 8.56
C ASP A 145 2.97 13.38 7.37
N LEU A 146 3.99 13.01 6.60
CA LEU A 146 3.80 12.19 5.39
C LEU A 146 3.07 10.85 5.66
N PRO A 147 3.32 10.11 6.77
CA PRO A 147 2.54 8.91 7.08
C PRO A 147 1.05 9.19 7.29
N ARG A 148 0.70 10.31 7.92
CA ARG A 148 -0.69 10.73 8.12
C ARG A 148 -1.36 11.10 6.79
N ILE A 149 -0.66 11.84 5.93
CA ILE A 149 -1.15 12.21 4.60
C ILE A 149 -1.40 10.96 3.76
N ALA A 150 -0.46 10.03 3.73
CA ALA A 150 -0.60 8.78 2.99
C ALA A 150 -1.77 7.92 3.51
N ALA A 151 -1.97 7.86 4.83
CA ALA A 151 -3.07 7.10 5.43
C ALA A 151 -4.47 7.64 5.05
N LEU A 152 -4.58 8.89 4.60
CA LEU A 152 -5.85 9.44 4.12
C LEU A 152 -6.32 8.80 2.81
N MET A 153 -5.43 8.22 2.01
CA MET A 153 -5.80 7.60 0.73
C MET A 153 -6.68 6.35 0.90
N ASN A 154 -6.29 5.42 1.73
CA ASN A 154 -7.00 4.19 2.16
C ASN A 154 -7.97 3.56 1.14
N GLY A 155 -7.56 3.49 -0.13
CA GLY A 155 -8.35 2.86 -1.19
C GLY A 155 -9.57 3.65 -1.67
N THR A 156 -9.87 4.80 -1.08
CA THR A 156 -11.09 5.57 -1.37
C THR A 156 -10.83 6.82 -2.20
N ILE A 157 -9.59 7.28 -2.22
CA ILE A 157 -9.20 8.53 -2.89
C ILE A 157 -8.47 8.19 -4.19
N ASN A 158 -8.91 8.83 -5.27
CA ASN A 158 -8.29 8.73 -6.57
C ASN A 158 -7.46 10.00 -6.83
N ILE A 159 -6.13 9.86 -6.86
CA ILE A 159 -5.19 10.93 -7.22
C ILE A 159 -4.56 10.55 -8.57
N PRO A 160 -5.06 11.08 -9.70
CA PRO A 160 -4.63 10.64 -11.03
C PRO A 160 -3.13 10.74 -11.27
N SER A 161 -2.47 11.80 -10.75
CA SER A 161 -1.01 11.97 -10.84
C SER A 161 -0.26 10.84 -10.13
N VAL A 162 -0.71 10.46 -8.93
CA VAL A 162 -0.10 9.36 -8.15
C VAL A 162 -0.31 8.01 -8.86
N ILE A 163 -1.49 7.77 -9.42
CA ILE A 163 -1.76 6.56 -10.23
C ILE A 163 -0.84 6.50 -11.44
N SER A 164 -0.64 7.63 -12.15
CA SER A 164 0.26 7.70 -13.31
C SER A 164 1.69 7.33 -12.93
N ILE A 165 2.19 7.82 -11.80
CA ILE A 165 3.52 7.50 -11.30
C ILE A 165 3.70 5.99 -11.11
N PHE A 166 2.74 5.33 -10.46
CA PHE A 166 2.81 3.87 -10.25
C PHE A 166 2.72 3.08 -11.56
N LYS A 167 1.93 3.53 -12.54
CA LYS A 167 1.89 2.92 -13.88
C LYS A 167 3.21 3.08 -14.61
N GLU A 168 3.81 4.25 -14.57
CA GLU A 168 5.13 4.49 -15.16
C GLU A 168 6.21 3.63 -14.49
N ILE A 169 6.14 3.40 -13.17
CA ILE A 169 7.04 2.48 -12.46
C ILE A 169 6.82 1.03 -12.93
N ALA A 170 5.57 0.60 -13.09
CA ALA A 170 5.23 -0.75 -13.54
C ALA A 170 5.72 -1.03 -14.97
N ASP A 171 5.60 -0.03 -15.85
CA ASP A 171 5.95 -0.16 -17.26
C ASP A 171 7.46 0.06 -17.54
N TYR A 172 8.20 0.57 -16.55
CA TYR A 172 9.62 0.87 -16.74
C TYR A 172 10.46 -0.40 -16.81
N THR A 173 11.25 -0.51 -17.87
CA THR A 173 12.26 -1.56 -17.99
C THR A 173 13.60 -1.03 -17.43
N PRO A 174 14.04 -1.48 -16.26
CA PRO A 174 15.21 -0.90 -15.60
C PRO A 174 16.51 -1.15 -16.39
N ILE A 175 17.37 -0.12 -16.40
CA ILE A 175 18.72 -0.17 -16.93
C ILE A 175 19.66 0.16 -15.77
N ILE A 176 20.68 -0.67 -15.52
CA ILE A 176 21.58 -0.54 -14.36
C ILE A 176 22.10 0.90 -14.18
N ALA A 177 22.47 1.57 -15.27
CA ALA A 177 23.06 2.91 -15.21
C ALA A 177 22.10 4.02 -14.80
N THR A 178 20.76 3.82 -14.93
CA THR A 178 19.75 4.88 -14.75
C THR A 178 18.62 4.51 -13.80
N SER A 179 18.54 3.25 -13.36
CA SER A 179 17.42 2.78 -12.53
C SER A 179 17.31 3.53 -11.21
N GLU A 180 18.41 3.75 -10.51
CA GLU A 180 18.42 4.49 -9.26
C GLU A 180 17.88 5.91 -9.45
N LEU A 181 18.37 6.61 -10.47
CA LEU A 181 17.93 7.96 -10.81
C LEU A 181 16.42 8.00 -11.15
N PHE A 182 15.95 7.04 -11.95
CA PHE A 182 14.53 6.96 -12.33
C PHE A 182 13.63 6.78 -11.09
N TYR A 183 13.95 5.79 -10.26
CA TYR A 183 13.12 5.50 -9.08
C TYR A 183 13.22 6.58 -8.01
N GLU A 184 14.38 7.24 -7.85
CA GLU A 184 14.50 8.39 -6.95
C GLU A 184 13.65 9.57 -7.44
N ALA A 185 13.67 9.86 -8.73
CA ALA A 185 12.81 10.90 -9.32
C ALA A 185 11.32 10.58 -9.09
N LYS A 186 10.89 9.33 -9.32
CA LYS A 186 9.49 8.92 -9.09
C LYS A 186 9.08 8.95 -7.62
N ALA A 187 9.96 8.62 -6.71
CA ALA A 187 9.71 8.73 -5.27
C ALA A 187 9.52 10.18 -4.83
N LEU A 188 10.34 11.11 -5.33
CA LEU A 188 10.20 12.53 -5.04
C LEU A 188 8.93 13.12 -5.65
N GLU A 189 8.62 12.77 -6.90
CA GLU A 189 7.38 13.18 -7.59
C GLU A 189 6.14 12.69 -6.84
N LEU A 190 6.13 11.44 -6.37
CA LEU A 190 5.06 10.86 -5.56
C LEU A 190 4.81 11.69 -4.29
N ILE A 191 5.88 12.02 -3.56
CA ILE A 191 5.76 12.81 -2.33
C ILE A 191 5.22 14.21 -2.63
N ALA A 192 5.73 14.86 -3.67
CA ALA A 192 5.26 16.19 -4.09
C ALA A 192 3.76 16.16 -4.43
N CYS A 193 3.31 15.19 -5.24
CA CYS A 193 1.90 15.03 -5.60
C CYS A 193 0.99 14.77 -4.38
N LEU A 194 1.46 14.00 -3.40
CA LEU A 194 0.70 13.72 -2.17
C LEU A 194 0.57 14.95 -1.29
N VAL A 195 1.66 15.69 -1.11
CA VAL A 195 1.66 16.92 -0.31
C VAL A 195 0.80 17.98 -0.96
N ASP A 196 0.92 18.17 -2.28
CA ASP A 196 0.10 19.13 -3.03
C ASP A 196 -1.39 18.78 -2.97
N TRP A 197 -1.73 17.50 -3.16
CA TRP A 197 -3.10 17.02 -2.99
C TRP A 197 -3.63 17.34 -1.60
N HIS A 198 -2.88 17.02 -0.55
CA HIS A 198 -3.30 17.28 0.83
C HIS A 198 -3.52 18.77 1.11
N ILE A 199 -2.67 19.63 0.59
CA ILE A 199 -2.82 21.09 0.73
C ILE A 199 -4.09 21.56 0.01
N GLN A 200 -4.34 21.11 -1.22
CA GLN A 200 -5.52 21.47 -1.99
C GLN A 200 -6.82 21.02 -1.32
N GLU A 201 -6.87 19.76 -0.84
CA GLU A 201 -7.99 19.24 -0.06
C GLU A 201 -8.24 20.06 1.21
N SER A 202 -7.19 20.44 1.93
CA SER A 202 -7.30 21.27 3.14
C SER A 202 -7.84 22.68 2.87
N LEU A 203 -7.65 23.19 1.67
CA LEU A 203 -8.14 24.50 1.24
C LEU A 203 -9.56 24.43 0.64
N SER A 204 -10.05 23.25 0.27
CA SER A 204 -11.35 23.08 -0.39
C SER A 204 -12.50 23.22 0.62
N PRO A 205 -13.54 24.05 0.32
CA PRO A 205 -14.65 24.31 1.24
C PRO A 205 -15.51 23.08 1.57
N SER A 206 -15.51 22.07 0.69
CA SER A 206 -16.29 20.84 0.85
C SER A 206 -15.78 19.93 1.98
N VAL A 207 -14.53 20.06 2.39
CA VAL A 207 -13.92 19.23 3.46
C VAL A 207 -14.16 19.84 4.85
N ARG A 208 -14.64 21.08 4.96
CA ARG A 208 -14.87 21.77 6.23
C ARG A 208 -16.01 21.23 7.09
N SER A 209 -16.77 20.24 6.62
CA SER A 209 -17.94 19.73 7.38
C SER A 209 -17.64 18.50 8.26
N ILE A 210 -16.52 17.83 8.06
CA ILE A 210 -16.17 16.64 8.85
C ILE A 210 -15.07 17.03 9.84
N CYS A 211 -15.40 16.97 11.16
CA CYS A 211 -14.38 17.23 12.17
C CYS A 211 -13.35 16.07 12.21
N ASP A 212 -12.12 16.39 12.62
CA ASP A 212 -11.02 15.41 12.64
C ASP A 212 -11.38 14.17 13.48
N ALA A 213 -12.09 14.33 14.59
CA ALA A 213 -12.53 13.22 15.42
C ALA A 213 -13.50 12.28 14.69
N ASP A 214 -14.42 12.82 13.88
CA ASP A 214 -15.35 12.03 13.06
C ASP A 214 -14.58 11.29 11.94
N ARG A 215 -13.63 11.96 11.31
CA ARG A 215 -12.78 11.36 10.28
C ARG A 215 -11.96 10.20 10.83
N GLU A 216 -11.30 10.40 11.96
CA GLU A 216 -10.55 9.33 12.65
C GLU A 216 -11.45 8.16 13.07
N ALA A 217 -12.68 8.44 13.51
CA ALA A 217 -13.63 7.39 13.86
C ALA A 217 -14.00 6.53 12.64
N ILE A 218 -14.20 7.15 11.46
CA ILE A 218 -14.47 6.43 10.21
C ILE A 218 -13.24 5.64 9.74
N HIS A 219 -12.04 6.18 9.86
CA HIS A 219 -10.82 5.41 9.52
C HIS A 219 -10.63 4.19 10.42
N ARG A 220 -10.85 4.34 11.74
CA ARG A 220 -10.83 3.18 12.65
C ARG A 220 -11.87 2.14 12.29
N LEU A 221 -13.06 2.58 11.88
CA LEU A 221 -14.11 1.70 11.43
C LEU A 221 -13.75 0.95 10.16
N ILE A 222 -13.20 1.63 9.14
CA ILE A 222 -12.75 0.98 7.90
C ILE A 222 -11.73 -0.10 8.21
N HIS A 223 -10.74 0.20 9.06
CA HIS A 223 -9.73 -0.78 9.48
C HIS A 223 -10.36 -1.96 10.23
N PHE A 224 -11.32 -1.71 11.13
CA PHE A 224 -12.06 -2.76 11.84
C PHE A 224 -12.83 -3.66 10.86
N LEU A 225 -13.55 -3.07 9.90
CA LEU A 225 -14.32 -3.81 8.89
C LEU A 225 -13.39 -4.68 8.01
N GLN A 226 -12.20 -4.19 7.68
CA GLN A 226 -11.21 -4.96 6.93
C GLN A 226 -10.69 -6.18 7.69
N GLN A 227 -10.65 -6.12 9.01
CA GLN A 227 -10.24 -7.25 9.86
C GLN A 227 -11.38 -8.24 10.16
N HIS A 228 -12.64 -7.77 10.10
CA HIS A 228 -13.83 -8.52 10.49
C HIS A 228 -14.83 -8.76 9.33
N TYR A 229 -14.35 -8.76 8.10
CA TYR A 229 -15.20 -8.88 6.89
C TYR A 229 -16.01 -10.18 6.79
N CYS A 230 -15.61 -11.23 7.53
CA CYS A 230 -16.35 -12.50 7.59
C CYS A 230 -17.46 -12.52 8.64
N GLU A 231 -17.59 -11.48 9.47
CA GLU A 231 -18.58 -11.43 10.53
C GLU A 231 -19.86 -10.73 10.07
N SER A 232 -20.99 -11.22 10.50
CA SER A 232 -22.30 -10.57 10.27
C SER A 232 -22.41 -9.32 11.17
N LEU A 233 -22.04 -8.16 10.64
CA LEU A 233 -22.05 -6.90 11.38
C LEU A 233 -23.36 -6.13 11.18
N ASP A 234 -24.04 -5.79 12.28
CA ASP A 234 -25.24 -4.93 12.22
C ASP A 234 -24.85 -3.45 12.26
N VAL A 235 -25.36 -2.68 11.30
CA VAL A 235 -25.14 -1.21 11.20
C VAL A 235 -25.49 -0.48 12.50
N LYS A 236 -26.44 -0.97 13.31
CA LYS A 236 -26.74 -0.39 14.63
C LYS A 236 -25.58 -0.51 15.60
N ASN A 237 -24.93 -1.67 15.60
CA ASN A 237 -23.79 -1.93 16.47
C ASN A 237 -22.58 -1.10 16.04
N ILE A 238 -22.34 -1.03 14.74
CA ILE A 238 -21.27 -0.19 14.16
C ILE A 238 -21.47 1.29 14.53
N ALA A 239 -22.69 1.81 14.39
CA ALA A 239 -23.01 3.20 14.74
C ALA A 239 -22.76 3.50 16.22
N ARG A 240 -23.07 2.54 17.13
CA ARG A 240 -22.77 2.66 18.56
C ARG A 240 -21.27 2.67 18.83
N MET A 241 -20.49 1.80 18.16
CA MET A 241 -19.03 1.76 18.30
C MET A 241 -18.40 3.09 17.93
N CYS A 242 -18.92 3.75 16.88
CA CYS A 242 -18.47 5.07 16.45
C CYS A 242 -19.07 6.23 17.22
N GLN A 243 -19.97 5.97 18.20
CA GLN A 243 -20.72 6.99 18.95
C GLN A 243 -21.50 7.95 18.03
N MET A 244 -22.04 7.43 16.92
CA MET A 244 -22.74 8.19 15.90
C MET A 244 -24.17 7.67 15.71
N SER A 245 -25.06 8.54 15.19
CA SER A 245 -26.33 8.08 14.64
C SER A 245 -26.11 7.30 13.33
N LYS A 246 -27.03 6.42 12.96
CA LYS A 246 -26.93 5.69 11.69
C LYS A 246 -26.83 6.62 10.47
N SER A 247 -27.61 7.70 10.46
CA SER A 247 -27.60 8.67 9.36
C SER A 247 -26.24 9.37 9.26
N LYS A 248 -25.70 9.84 10.41
CA LYS A 248 -24.39 10.47 10.45
C LYS A 248 -23.29 9.49 10.03
N LEU A 249 -23.35 8.24 10.51
CA LEU A 249 -22.41 7.20 10.11
C LEU A 249 -22.43 6.95 8.61
N SER A 250 -23.64 6.77 8.02
CA SER A 250 -23.79 6.50 6.59
C SER A 250 -23.28 7.67 5.74
N GLU A 251 -23.60 8.90 6.11
CA GLU A 251 -23.15 10.11 5.43
C GLU A 251 -21.62 10.26 5.48
N LEU A 252 -21.04 10.12 6.69
CA LEU A 252 -19.60 10.24 6.89
C LEU A 252 -18.83 9.07 6.24
N PHE A 253 -19.37 7.85 6.36
CA PHE A 253 -18.76 6.69 5.73
C PHE A 253 -18.74 6.85 4.21
N HIS A 254 -19.85 7.27 3.61
CA HIS A 254 -19.90 7.55 2.17
C HIS A 254 -18.94 8.67 1.75
N SER A 255 -18.88 9.77 2.51
CA SER A 255 -17.99 10.91 2.18
C SER A 255 -16.50 10.58 2.34
N VAL A 256 -16.13 9.65 3.24
CA VAL A 256 -14.74 9.24 3.49
C VAL A 256 -14.35 8.02 2.64
N SER A 257 -15.26 7.05 2.46
CA SER A 257 -14.95 5.78 1.77
C SER A 257 -15.37 5.76 0.30
N GLY A 258 -16.27 6.67 -0.13
CA GLY A 258 -16.84 6.68 -1.48
C GLY A 258 -17.82 5.55 -1.77
N VAL A 259 -18.11 4.68 -0.78
CA VAL A 259 -19.05 3.54 -0.88
C VAL A 259 -20.18 3.66 0.13
N THR A 260 -21.33 3.06 -0.20
CA THR A 260 -22.53 3.04 0.66
C THR A 260 -22.69 1.73 1.38
#